data_b9b0ef4377baa384a63aa92bda413088
#
_entry.id   b9b0ef4377baa384a63aa92bda413088
#
_cell.length_a   1.000
_cell.length_b   1.000
_cell.length_c   1.000
_cell.angle_alpha   90.00
_cell.angle_beta   90.00
_cell.angle_gamma   90.00
#
_symmetry.space_group_name_H-M   'P 1'
#
loop_
_entity.id
_entity.type
_entity.pdbx_description
1 polymer ?
#
loop_
_entity_poly.entity_id
_entity_poly.type
_entity_poly.pdbx_seq_one_letter_code
_entity_poly.pdbx_strand_id
1 'polypeptide(L)'
;IRFPDIDQNYFKNLNQYWIFTSVLFLVLIIYVYSVVLMLKQKKYTELQKDFINNMSHEFKTPLASILIASNYVKQQNEIKQNPKLMKYNQIIVNQTNKLNEHIEKILYVAKTESKQMLIDKNFFELKPVLDLLKDNIILKYDKEIDIKINVAKPFKIKADEFHVYNILFNLVDNAVKYSDVSPKIEIDVHENNQKLQIQIKDNGCGIPAKDLPFVFDKFYRVSRKDISNIEGFGIVYRM
;
A
#
# COMPACT_ATOMS: atom_id res chain seq x y z
N ILE A 1 10.28 75.77 -38.96
CA ILE A 1 9.75 74.39 -39.06
C ILE A 1 10.05 73.70 -37.73
N ARG A 2 8.98 73.52 -36.90
CA ARG A 2 9.08 72.80 -35.64
C ARG A 2 8.76 71.38 -35.93
N PHE A 3 9.68 70.43 -35.77
CA PHE A 3 9.42 69.01 -35.79
C PHE A 3 8.62 68.62 -34.53
N PRO A 4 7.53 67.88 -34.63
CA PRO A 4 6.77 67.47 -33.47
C PRO A 4 7.59 66.50 -32.64
N ASP A 5 7.37 66.47 -31.31
CA ASP A 5 7.96 65.61 -30.32
C ASP A 5 7.53 64.14 -30.58
N ILE A 6 8.12 63.51 -31.59
CA ILE A 6 7.88 62.13 -31.97
C ILE A 6 8.61 61.18 -31.02
N ASP A 7 9.67 61.66 -30.34
CA ASP A 7 10.58 60.77 -29.62
C ASP A 7 10.04 60.20 -28.29
N GLN A 8 9.28 60.98 -27.52
CA GLN A 8 8.87 60.53 -26.17
C GLN A 8 7.78 59.46 -26.20
N ASN A 9 6.85 59.48 -27.13
CA ASN A 9 5.81 58.46 -27.27
C ASN A 9 6.36 57.15 -27.88
N TYR A 10 7.33 57.23 -28.77
CA TYR A 10 7.99 56.07 -29.33
C TYR A 10 8.79 55.30 -28.27
N PHE A 11 9.58 55.98 -27.44
CA PHE A 11 10.35 55.35 -26.38
C PHE A 11 9.46 54.73 -25.30
N LYS A 12 8.33 55.35 -24.97
CA LYS A 12 7.37 54.84 -24.00
C LYS A 12 6.70 53.55 -24.49
N ASN A 13 6.34 53.45 -25.76
CA ASN A 13 5.79 52.27 -26.39
C ASN A 13 6.86 51.16 -26.52
N LEU A 14 8.11 51.50 -26.85
CA LEU A 14 9.21 50.55 -26.94
C LEU A 14 9.45 49.85 -25.61
N ASN A 15 9.46 50.59 -24.50
CA ASN A 15 9.61 50.00 -23.16
C ASN A 15 8.49 49.00 -22.83
N GLN A 16 7.26 49.29 -23.24
CA GLN A 16 6.12 48.38 -23.03
C GLN A 16 6.28 47.06 -23.80
N TYR A 17 6.77 47.13 -25.04
CA TYR A 17 7.08 45.92 -25.82
C TYR A 17 8.23 45.11 -25.23
N TRP A 18 9.27 45.75 -24.70
CA TRP A 18 10.38 45.05 -24.04
C TRP A 18 9.91 44.31 -22.76
N ILE A 19 9.05 44.94 -21.97
CA ILE A 19 8.46 44.29 -20.77
C ILE A 19 7.63 43.07 -21.21
N PHE A 20 6.77 43.24 -22.22
CA PHE A 20 5.92 42.15 -22.70
C PHE A 20 6.74 40.99 -23.26
N THR A 21 7.75 41.25 -24.07
CA THR A 21 8.64 40.22 -24.62
C THR A 21 9.46 39.51 -23.52
N SER A 22 9.89 40.25 -22.52
CA SER A 22 10.61 39.66 -21.35
C SER A 22 9.72 38.75 -20.54
N VAL A 23 8.45 39.13 -20.31
CA VAL A 23 7.47 38.25 -19.62
C VAL A 23 7.19 37.01 -20.44
N LEU A 24 6.99 37.16 -21.77
CA LEU A 24 6.76 36.02 -22.66
C LEU A 24 7.94 35.02 -22.66
N PHE A 25 9.17 35.57 -22.67
CA PHE A 25 10.39 34.77 -22.61
C PHE A 25 10.52 34.02 -21.27
N LEU A 26 10.18 34.69 -20.16
CA LEU A 26 10.17 34.08 -18.85
C LEU A 26 9.15 32.93 -18.74
N VAL A 27 7.94 33.14 -19.29
CA VAL A 27 6.92 32.06 -19.39
C VAL A 27 7.41 30.88 -20.21
N LEU A 28 8.09 31.14 -21.34
CA LEU A 28 8.67 30.10 -22.19
C LEU A 28 9.75 29.29 -21.42
N ILE A 29 10.61 29.97 -20.67
CA ILE A 29 11.64 29.29 -19.84
C ILE A 29 10.97 28.39 -18.82
N ILE A 30 9.96 28.90 -18.09
CA ILE A 30 9.21 28.11 -17.11
C ILE A 30 8.55 26.90 -17.76
N TYR A 31 7.94 27.09 -18.93
CA TYR A 31 7.32 26.02 -19.70
C TYR A 31 8.33 24.92 -20.09
N VAL A 32 9.46 25.30 -20.70
CA VAL A 32 10.52 24.36 -21.08
C VAL A 32 11.07 23.62 -19.86
N TYR A 33 11.33 24.35 -18.77
CA TYR A 33 11.77 23.73 -17.51
C TYR A 33 10.76 22.71 -16.97
N SER A 34 9.47 23.06 -16.99
CA SER A 34 8.38 22.18 -16.56
C SER A 34 8.30 20.90 -17.39
N VAL A 35 8.43 21.03 -18.72
CA VAL A 35 8.46 19.87 -19.65
C VAL A 35 9.67 18.98 -19.37
N VAL A 36 10.86 19.54 -19.17
CA VAL A 36 12.07 18.78 -18.84
C VAL A 36 11.92 18.02 -17.53
N LEU A 37 11.34 18.67 -16.49
CA LEU A 37 11.06 18.02 -15.22
C LEU A 37 10.07 16.87 -15.39
N MET A 38 8.99 17.06 -16.15
CA MET A 38 7.98 16.04 -16.43
C MET A 38 8.58 14.82 -17.14
N LEU A 39 9.46 15.05 -18.13
CA LEU A 39 10.14 13.97 -18.84
C LEU A 39 11.11 13.20 -17.93
N LYS A 40 11.87 13.90 -17.08
CA LYS A 40 12.73 13.28 -16.09
C LYS A 40 11.93 12.43 -15.11
N GLN A 41 10.82 12.96 -14.60
CA GLN A 41 9.96 12.25 -13.66
C GLN A 41 9.34 11.00 -14.29
N LYS A 42 8.89 11.08 -15.55
CA LYS A 42 8.38 9.93 -16.31
C LYS A 42 9.45 8.83 -16.44
N LYS A 43 10.65 9.20 -16.88
CA LYS A 43 11.77 8.25 -17.01
C LYS A 43 12.13 7.60 -15.66
N TYR A 44 12.11 8.37 -14.57
CA TYR A 44 12.38 7.84 -13.23
C TYR A 44 11.31 6.81 -12.80
N THR A 45 10.05 7.10 -13.09
CA THR A 45 8.93 6.18 -12.81
C THR A 45 9.03 4.88 -13.62
N GLU A 46 9.42 4.96 -14.89
CA GLU A 46 9.64 3.78 -15.75
C GLU A 46 10.79 2.91 -15.22
N LEU A 47 11.94 3.52 -14.91
CA LEU A 47 13.09 2.80 -14.32
C LEU A 47 12.74 2.14 -12.99
N GLN A 48 12.00 2.83 -12.14
CA GLN A 48 11.53 2.29 -10.86
C GLN A 48 10.62 1.07 -11.07
N LYS A 49 9.73 1.12 -12.07
CA LYS A 49 8.85 0.01 -12.43
C LYS A 49 9.64 -1.22 -12.88
N ASP A 50 10.56 -1.03 -13.82
CA ASP A 50 11.36 -2.12 -14.36
C ASP A 50 12.23 -2.74 -13.27
N PHE A 51 12.82 -1.91 -12.40
CA PHE A 51 13.56 -2.37 -11.24
C PHE A 51 12.70 -3.25 -10.31
N ILE A 52 11.49 -2.80 -9.98
CA ILE A 52 10.56 -3.54 -9.10
C ILE A 52 10.15 -4.87 -9.71
N ASN A 53 9.81 -4.88 -11.01
CA ASN A 53 9.43 -6.10 -11.70
C ASN A 53 10.59 -7.09 -11.78
N ASN A 54 11.79 -6.63 -12.09
CA ASN A 54 12.98 -7.46 -12.15
C ASN A 54 13.33 -8.01 -10.77
N MET A 55 13.31 -7.17 -9.73
CA MET A 55 13.56 -7.63 -8.35
C MET A 55 12.53 -8.65 -7.87
N SER A 56 11.25 -8.53 -8.29
CA SER A 56 10.23 -9.55 -8.01
C SER A 56 10.66 -10.94 -8.48
N HIS A 57 11.09 -11.03 -9.73
CA HIS A 57 11.53 -12.30 -10.31
C HIS A 57 12.83 -12.80 -9.70
N GLU A 58 13.79 -11.90 -9.49
CA GLU A 58 15.09 -12.24 -8.90
C GLU A 58 14.99 -12.74 -7.45
N PHE A 59 13.99 -12.32 -6.68
CA PHE A 59 13.76 -12.82 -5.33
C PHE A 59 12.90 -14.10 -5.31
N LYS A 60 11.90 -14.24 -6.18
CA LYS A 60 11.03 -15.42 -6.20
C LYS A 60 11.79 -16.70 -6.53
N THR A 61 12.72 -16.63 -7.45
CA THR A 61 13.49 -17.80 -7.90
C THR A 61 14.31 -18.45 -6.78
N PRO A 62 15.18 -17.73 -6.03
CA PRO A 62 15.94 -18.34 -4.93
C PRO A 62 15.02 -18.82 -3.78
N LEU A 63 13.95 -18.08 -3.47
CA LEU A 63 13.00 -18.51 -2.43
C LEU A 63 12.29 -19.80 -2.81
N ALA A 64 11.84 -19.93 -4.05
CA ALA A 64 11.25 -21.18 -4.55
C ALA A 64 12.25 -22.35 -4.46
N SER A 65 13.51 -22.11 -4.82
CA SER A 65 14.57 -23.12 -4.73
C SER A 65 14.80 -23.56 -3.27
N ILE A 66 14.82 -22.64 -2.31
CA ILE A 66 14.95 -22.96 -0.88
C ILE A 66 13.75 -23.78 -0.40
N LEU A 67 12.53 -23.41 -0.79
CA LEU A 67 11.32 -24.16 -0.42
C LEU A 67 11.32 -25.57 -1.00
N ILE A 68 11.68 -25.72 -2.26
CA ILE A 68 11.78 -27.05 -2.92
C ILE A 68 12.82 -27.91 -2.20
N ALA A 69 14.01 -27.37 -1.94
CA ALA A 69 15.08 -28.08 -1.24
C ALA A 69 14.67 -28.46 0.18
N SER A 70 14.04 -27.55 0.94
CA SER A 70 13.57 -27.84 2.30
C SER A 70 12.46 -28.87 2.31
N ASN A 71 11.54 -28.85 1.35
CA ASN A 71 10.49 -29.86 1.23
C ASN A 71 11.05 -31.23 0.86
N TYR A 72 12.08 -31.30 -0.01
CA TYR A 72 12.77 -32.53 -0.31
C TYR A 72 13.49 -33.09 0.92
N VAL A 73 14.23 -32.26 1.66
CA VAL A 73 14.91 -32.62 2.91
C VAL A 73 13.90 -33.16 3.94
N LYS A 74 12.74 -32.52 4.08
CA LYS A 74 11.67 -32.96 4.99
C LYS A 74 11.18 -34.39 4.69
N GLN A 75 11.27 -34.83 3.44
CA GLN A 75 10.80 -36.18 3.03
C GLN A 75 11.81 -37.29 3.33
N GLN A 76 13.08 -36.99 3.61
CA GLN A 76 14.11 -37.97 3.90
C GLN A 76 13.85 -38.67 5.25
N ASN A 77 14.09 -40.00 5.31
CA ASN A 77 13.82 -40.76 6.51
C ASN A 77 14.65 -40.33 7.71
N GLU A 78 15.90 -39.95 7.50
CA GLU A 78 16.81 -39.46 8.54
C GLU A 78 16.28 -38.19 9.21
N ILE A 79 15.64 -37.30 8.40
CA ILE A 79 15.03 -36.06 8.91
C ILE A 79 13.72 -36.38 9.65
N LYS A 80 12.89 -37.26 9.08
CA LYS A 80 11.61 -37.65 9.71
C LYS A 80 11.82 -38.32 11.08
N GLN A 81 12.88 -39.13 11.21
CA GLN A 81 13.21 -39.81 12.45
C GLN A 81 13.94 -38.93 13.47
N ASN A 82 14.40 -37.75 13.08
CA ASN A 82 15.10 -36.83 13.98
C ASN A 82 14.27 -35.56 14.25
N PRO A 83 13.59 -35.48 15.42
CA PRO A 83 12.73 -34.33 15.76
C PRO A 83 13.44 -32.98 15.73
N LYS A 84 14.75 -32.96 16.05
CA LYS A 84 15.55 -31.75 16.05
C LYS A 84 15.78 -31.25 14.62
N LEU A 85 16.12 -32.14 13.69
CA LEU A 85 16.32 -31.77 12.29
C LEU A 85 14.99 -31.36 11.63
N MET A 86 13.91 -32.07 11.94
CA MET A 86 12.57 -31.69 11.48
C MET A 86 12.18 -30.29 11.94
N LYS A 87 12.48 -29.95 13.21
CA LYS A 87 12.24 -28.60 13.74
C LYS A 87 13.02 -27.53 12.99
N TYR A 88 14.31 -27.75 12.74
CA TYR A 88 15.12 -26.78 11.97
C TYR A 88 14.63 -26.63 10.52
N ASN A 89 14.27 -27.73 9.87
CA ASN A 89 13.70 -27.67 8.52
C ASN A 89 12.38 -26.87 8.51
N GLN A 90 11.51 -27.06 9.50
CA GLN A 90 10.27 -26.30 9.61
C GLN A 90 10.55 -24.79 9.84
N ILE A 91 11.59 -24.45 10.60
CA ILE A 91 12.01 -23.05 10.76
C ILE A 91 12.45 -22.46 9.42
N ILE A 92 13.23 -23.19 8.62
CA ILE A 92 13.66 -22.73 7.29
C ILE A 92 12.45 -22.46 6.39
N VAL A 93 11.51 -23.39 6.32
CA VAL A 93 10.28 -23.25 5.51
C VAL A 93 9.48 -22.02 5.98
N ASN A 94 9.28 -21.87 7.28
CA ASN A 94 8.51 -20.76 7.85
C ASN A 94 9.18 -19.41 7.56
N GLN A 95 10.51 -19.30 7.73
CA GLN A 95 11.24 -18.05 7.46
C GLN A 95 11.26 -17.73 5.96
N THR A 96 11.34 -18.73 5.10
CA THR A 96 11.29 -18.53 3.64
C THR A 96 9.93 -18.04 3.19
N ASN A 97 8.84 -18.63 3.69
CA ASN A 97 7.48 -18.16 3.41
C ASN A 97 7.27 -16.72 3.89
N LYS A 98 7.75 -16.42 5.09
CA LYS A 98 7.69 -15.08 5.66
C LYS A 98 8.45 -14.05 4.81
N LEU A 99 9.66 -14.40 4.35
CA LEU A 99 10.44 -13.54 3.48
C LEU A 99 9.71 -13.31 2.14
N ASN A 100 9.07 -14.34 1.59
CA ASN A 100 8.26 -14.21 0.38
C ASN A 100 7.08 -13.25 0.57
N GLU A 101 6.33 -13.37 1.68
CA GLU A 101 5.25 -12.42 2.01
C GLU A 101 5.78 -10.98 2.16
N HIS A 102 6.97 -10.80 2.72
CA HIS A 102 7.62 -9.51 2.87
C HIS A 102 7.92 -8.87 1.53
N ILE A 103 8.52 -9.64 0.62
CA ILE A 103 8.86 -9.20 -0.73
C ILE A 103 7.58 -8.83 -1.49
N GLU A 104 6.56 -9.67 -1.47
CA GLU A 104 5.29 -9.38 -2.13
C GLU A 104 4.66 -8.07 -1.63
N LYS A 105 4.70 -7.81 -0.33
CA LYS A 105 4.19 -6.55 0.25
C LYS A 105 4.98 -5.33 -0.23
N ILE A 106 6.31 -5.40 -0.23
CA ILE A 106 7.17 -4.31 -0.71
C ILE A 106 6.88 -4.02 -2.19
N LEU A 107 6.80 -5.07 -3.01
CA LEU A 107 6.53 -4.97 -4.43
C LEU A 107 5.13 -4.42 -4.72
N TYR A 108 4.14 -4.80 -3.92
CA TYR A 108 2.78 -4.27 -4.02
C TYR A 108 2.76 -2.76 -3.76
N VAL A 109 3.42 -2.28 -2.69
CA VAL A 109 3.52 -0.84 -2.39
C VAL A 109 4.20 -0.08 -3.52
N ALA A 110 5.29 -0.61 -4.02
CA ALA A 110 6.04 0.01 -5.09
C ALA A 110 5.25 0.06 -6.43
N LYS A 111 4.44 -0.96 -6.73
CA LYS A 111 3.51 -0.96 -7.88
C LYS A 111 2.38 0.06 -7.71
N THR A 112 1.86 0.22 -6.49
CA THR A 112 0.80 1.20 -6.17
C THR A 112 1.31 2.64 -6.37
N GLU A 113 2.57 2.90 -6.06
CA GLU A 113 3.19 4.22 -6.25
C GLU A 113 3.36 4.62 -7.72
N SER A 114 3.59 3.66 -8.60
CA SER A 114 3.82 3.92 -10.03
C SER A 114 2.55 4.29 -10.80
N LYS A 115 1.40 4.53 -10.14
CA LYS A 115 0.07 4.79 -10.74
C LYS A 115 -0.38 3.74 -11.77
N GLN A 116 0.17 2.53 -11.71
CA GLN A 116 -0.07 1.48 -12.71
C GLN A 116 -1.07 0.42 -12.24
N MET A 117 -1.70 0.63 -11.10
CA MET A 117 -2.83 -0.20 -10.73
C MET A 117 -4.00 0.12 -11.67
N LEU A 118 -4.24 -0.75 -12.60
CA LEU A 118 -5.52 -0.78 -13.32
C LEU A 118 -6.56 -1.19 -12.30
N ILE A 119 -7.32 -0.22 -11.82
CA ILE A 119 -8.43 -0.46 -10.89
C ILE A 119 -9.60 -0.97 -11.72
N ASP A 120 -9.92 -2.24 -11.58
CA ASP A 120 -11.07 -2.85 -12.26
C ASP A 120 -12.34 -2.70 -11.40
N LYS A 121 -13.12 -1.64 -11.68
CA LYS A 121 -14.32 -1.31 -10.92
C LYS A 121 -15.54 -2.07 -11.44
N ASN A 122 -15.90 -3.15 -10.78
CA ASN A 122 -17.09 -3.94 -11.05
C ASN A 122 -18.11 -3.81 -9.90
N PHE A 123 -19.37 -4.14 -10.20
CA PHE A 123 -20.39 -4.26 -9.16
C PHE A 123 -20.28 -5.63 -8.49
N PHE A 124 -20.14 -5.64 -7.18
CA PHE A 124 -20.17 -6.87 -6.37
C PHE A 124 -20.90 -6.66 -5.05
N GLU A 125 -21.31 -7.75 -4.43
CA GLU A 125 -21.94 -7.74 -3.10
C GLU A 125 -20.87 -7.75 -2.01
N LEU A 126 -20.99 -6.85 -1.02
CA LEU A 126 -20.01 -6.70 0.02
C LEU A 126 -20.01 -7.86 1.03
N LYS A 127 -21.18 -8.44 1.33
CA LYS A 127 -21.35 -9.48 2.36
C LYS A 127 -20.50 -10.72 2.09
N PRO A 128 -20.47 -11.31 0.87
CA PRO A 128 -19.59 -12.45 0.57
C PRO A 128 -18.11 -12.15 0.78
N VAL A 129 -17.67 -10.92 0.46
CA VAL A 129 -16.28 -10.48 0.66
C VAL A 129 -15.92 -10.44 2.15
N LEU A 130 -16.85 -9.96 3.00
CA LEU A 130 -16.65 -9.94 4.45
C LEU A 130 -16.66 -11.34 5.05
N ASP A 131 -17.50 -12.26 4.56
CA ASP A 131 -17.55 -13.63 5.02
C ASP A 131 -16.25 -14.37 4.66
N LEU A 132 -15.76 -14.22 3.41
CA LEU A 132 -14.48 -14.78 2.97
C LEU A 132 -13.31 -14.22 3.80
N LEU A 133 -13.34 -12.91 4.12
CA LEU A 133 -12.35 -12.28 4.98
C LEU A 133 -12.33 -12.90 6.37
N LYS A 134 -13.50 -13.09 6.98
CA LYS A 134 -13.64 -13.73 8.29
C LYS A 134 -13.04 -15.14 8.28
N ASP A 135 -13.41 -15.96 7.31
CA ASP A 135 -12.93 -17.33 7.21
C ASP A 135 -11.40 -17.39 7.04
N ASN A 136 -10.83 -16.54 6.19
CA ASN A 136 -9.40 -16.49 5.97
C ASN A 136 -8.62 -15.99 7.21
N ILE A 137 -9.17 -15.06 7.98
CA ILE A 137 -8.56 -14.62 9.24
C ILE A 137 -8.59 -15.74 10.28
N ILE A 138 -9.70 -16.44 10.43
CA ILE A 138 -9.81 -17.55 11.38
C ILE A 138 -8.83 -18.68 11.00
N LEU A 139 -8.71 -19.01 9.72
CA LEU A 139 -7.78 -20.03 9.23
C LEU A 139 -6.29 -19.63 9.41
N LYS A 140 -6.00 -18.33 9.34
CA LYS A 140 -4.63 -17.84 9.45
C LYS A 140 -4.05 -17.94 10.86
N TYR A 141 -4.89 -17.83 11.88
CA TYR A 141 -4.46 -17.78 13.27
C TYR A 141 -4.91 -19.00 14.05
N ASP A 142 -3.97 -19.64 14.74
CA ASP A 142 -4.23 -20.78 15.65
C ASP A 142 -4.62 -20.24 17.03
N LYS A 143 -5.65 -19.39 17.08
CA LYS A 143 -6.24 -18.86 18.32
C LYS A 143 -7.72 -18.57 18.12
N GLU A 144 -8.47 -18.55 19.21
CA GLU A 144 -9.87 -18.16 19.18
C GLU A 144 -10.02 -16.66 18.88
N ILE A 145 -10.80 -16.33 17.84
CA ILE A 145 -11.05 -14.95 17.39
C ILE A 145 -12.57 -14.77 17.24
N ASP A 146 -13.12 -13.80 17.95
CA ASP A 146 -14.54 -13.42 17.82
C ASP A 146 -14.70 -12.31 16.77
N ILE A 147 -15.20 -12.65 15.58
CA ILE A 147 -15.48 -11.69 14.50
C ILE A 147 -16.99 -11.61 14.27
N LYS A 148 -17.57 -10.46 14.59
CA LYS A 148 -18.98 -10.15 14.35
C LYS A 148 -19.09 -9.24 13.14
N ILE A 149 -19.98 -9.59 12.20
CA ILE A 149 -20.25 -8.83 10.98
C ILE A 149 -21.70 -8.41 10.99
N ASN A 150 -21.93 -7.11 11.13
CA ASN A 150 -23.25 -6.48 11.20
C ASN A 150 -23.50 -5.74 9.89
N VAL A 151 -24.33 -6.30 9.01
CA VAL A 151 -24.71 -5.70 7.73
C VAL A 151 -26.22 -5.52 7.73
N ALA A 152 -26.70 -4.29 7.83
CA ALA A 152 -28.12 -3.99 7.97
C ALA A 152 -28.98 -4.42 6.77
N LYS A 153 -28.42 -4.37 5.55
CA LYS A 153 -29.05 -4.79 4.29
C LYS A 153 -27.96 -5.22 3.29
N PRO A 154 -28.32 -5.99 2.25
CA PRO A 154 -27.36 -6.29 1.18
C PRO A 154 -26.88 -4.99 0.52
N PHE A 155 -25.56 -4.81 0.45
CA PHE A 155 -24.92 -3.68 -0.24
C PHE A 155 -24.21 -4.16 -1.48
N LYS A 156 -24.62 -3.61 -2.63
CA LYS A 156 -23.92 -3.78 -3.91
C LYS A 156 -23.11 -2.53 -4.18
N ILE A 157 -21.78 -2.67 -4.25
CA ILE A 157 -20.85 -1.56 -4.42
C ILE A 157 -20.13 -1.65 -5.76
N LYS A 158 -19.77 -0.48 -6.33
CA LYS A 158 -18.95 -0.40 -7.55
C LYS A 158 -17.52 -0.05 -7.16
N ALA A 159 -16.68 -1.06 -7.06
CA ALA A 159 -15.27 -0.92 -6.68
C ALA A 159 -14.47 -2.09 -7.27
N ASP A 160 -13.16 -2.08 -7.04
CA ASP A 160 -12.31 -3.24 -7.30
C ASP A 160 -12.39 -4.16 -6.07
N GLU A 161 -12.99 -5.34 -6.25
CA GLU A 161 -13.25 -6.32 -5.19
C GLU A 161 -11.96 -6.77 -4.50
N PHE A 162 -10.91 -7.04 -5.30
CA PHE A 162 -9.62 -7.47 -4.78
C PHE A 162 -8.98 -6.40 -3.89
N HIS A 163 -9.05 -5.14 -4.28
CA HIS A 163 -8.51 -4.06 -3.47
C HIS A 163 -9.32 -3.80 -2.21
N VAL A 164 -10.64 -3.86 -2.29
CA VAL A 164 -11.52 -3.74 -1.10
C VAL A 164 -11.22 -4.87 -0.11
N TYR A 165 -11.15 -6.12 -0.59
CA TYR A 165 -10.77 -7.26 0.24
C TYR A 165 -9.43 -7.04 0.93
N ASN A 166 -8.38 -6.65 0.20
CA ASN A 166 -7.04 -6.46 0.76
C ASN A 166 -6.98 -5.36 1.83
N ILE A 167 -7.71 -4.26 1.64
CA ILE A 167 -7.77 -3.19 2.65
C ILE A 167 -8.42 -3.71 3.93
N LEU A 168 -9.59 -4.35 3.81
CA LEU A 168 -10.32 -4.89 4.95
C LEU A 168 -9.50 -5.98 5.65
N PHE A 169 -8.86 -6.86 4.88
CA PHE A 169 -7.98 -7.90 5.42
C PHE A 169 -6.83 -7.30 6.23
N ASN A 170 -6.16 -6.28 5.73
CA ASN A 170 -5.07 -5.62 6.45
C ASN A 170 -5.53 -4.97 7.75
N LEU A 171 -6.72 -4.33 7.75
CA LEU A 171 -7.26 -3.71 8.96
C LEU A 171 -7.62 -4.76 10.01
N VAL A 172 -8.30 -5.84 9.60
CA VAL A 172 -8.69 -6.93 10.52
C VAL A 172 -7.46 -7.73 10.98
N ASP A 173 -6.50 -8.00 10.10
CA ASP A 173 -5.22 -8.65 10.44
C ASP A 173 -4.43 -7.83 11.48
N ASN A 174 -4.43 -6.51 11.35
CA ASN A 174 -3.86 -5.62 12.35
C ASN A 174 -4.63 -5.69 13.68
N ALA A 175 -5.95 -5.65 13.62
CA ALA A 175 -6.78 -5.79 14.83
C ALA A 175 -6.47 -7.09 15.58
N VAL A 176 -6.30 -8.21 14.89
CA VAL A 176 -5.90 -9.48 15.51
C VAL A 176 -4.48 -9.45 16.07
N LYS A 177 -3.53 -8.86 15.34
CA LYS A 177 -2.12 -8.79 15.75
C LYS A 177 -1.88 -7.93 16.99
N TYR A 178 -2.64 -6.83 17.10
CA TYR A 178 -2.49 -5.87 18.19
C TYR A 178 -3.50 -6.06 19.32
N SER A 179 -4.29 -7.14 19.28
CA SER A 179 -5.13 -7.61 20.38
C SER A 179 -4.40 -8.65 21.22
N ASP A 180 -4.68 -8.64 22.52
CA ASP A 180 -4.12 -9.60 23.48
C ASP A 180 -4.69 -11.03 23.26
N VAL A 181 -5.06 -11.73 24.34
CA VAL A 181 -5.35 -13.18 24.34
C VAL A 181 -6.57 -13.57 23.51
N SER A 182 -7.62 -12.73 23.46
CA SER A 182 -8.88 -13.02 22.74
C SER A 182 -9.30 -11.83 21.90
N PRO A 183 -8.88 -11.77 20.63
CA PRO A 183 -9.28 -10.71 19.71
C PRO A 183 -10.80 -10.69 19.51
N LYS A 184 -11.41 -9.53 19.75
CA LYS A 184 -12.82 -9.28 19.45
C LYS A 184 -12.91 -8.17 18.42
N ILE A 185 -13.50 -8.49 17.28
CA ILE A 185 -13.57 -7.56 16.14
C ILE A 185 -15.01 -7.44 15.71
N GLU A 186 -15.48 -6.23 15.61
CA GLU A 186 -16.83 -5.92 15.14
C GLU A 186 -16.74 -5.10 13.86
N ILE A 187 -17.40 -5.60 12.80
CA ILE A 187 -17.44 -4.95 11.48
C ILE A 187 -18.87 -4.51 11.25
N ASP A 188 -19.13 -3.21 11.34
CA ASP A 188 -20.43 -2.59 11.11
C ASP A 188 -20.47 -1.97 9.72
N VAL A 189 -21.49 -2.30 8.93
CA VAL A 189 -21.71 -1.73 7.60
C VAL A 189 -23.04 -1.04 7.55
N HIS A 190 -23.02 0.26 7.31
CA HIS A 190 -24.21 1.08 7.19
C HIS A 190 -24.06 2.19 6.15
N GLU A 191 -25.17 2.71 5.70
CA GLU A 191 -25.21 3.84 4.79
C GLU A 191 -25.34 5.14 5.60
N ASN A 192 -24.47 6.09 5.33
CA ASN A 192 -24.50 7.41 5.93
C ASN A 192 -24.34 8.48 4.84
N ASN A 193 -25.31 9.37 4.68
CA ASN A 193 -25.28 10.46 3.69
C ASN A 193 -24.95 9.99 2.26
N GLN A 194 -25.60 8.96 1.77
CA GLN A 194 -25.36 8.33 0.45
C GLN A 194 -23.97 7.74 0.27
N LYS A 195 -23.22 7.57 1.35
CA LYS A 195 -21.93 6.90 1.36
C LYS A 195 -22.03 5.63 2.18
N LEU A 196 -21.43 4.56 1.67
CA LEU A 196 -21.25 3.34 2.44
C LEU A 196 -20.14 3.57 3.45
N GLN A 197 -20.43 3.34 4.72
CA GLN A 197 -19.46 3.38 5.80
C GLN A 197 -19.24 1.97 6.33
N ILE A 198 -17.98 1.55 6.36
CA ILE A 198 -17.53 0.31 6.98
C ILE A 198 -16.73 0.71 8.21
N GLN A 199 -17.20 0.35 9.38
CA GLN A 199 -16.54 0.61 10.65
C GLN A 199 -16.00 -0.70 11.21
N ILE A 200 -14.71 -0.71 11.57
CA ILE A 200 -14.04 -1.86 12.21
C ILE A 200 -13.66 -1.42 13.60
N LYS A 201 -14.16 -2.13 14.60
CA LYS A 201 -13.83 -1.94 16.02
C LYS A 201 -13.07 -3.15 16.51
N ASP A 202 -12.04 -2.93 17.29
CA ASP A 202 -11.23 -3.97 17.92
C ASP A 202 -11.04 -3.68 19.41
N ASN A 203 -10.62 -4.70 20.16
CA ASN A 203 -10.25 -4.60 21.58
C ASN A 203 -8.74 -4.58 21.79
N GLY A 204 -7.98 -4.14 20.80
CA GLY A 204 -6.53 -4.09 20.85
C GLY A 204 -5.97 -2.99 21.75
N CYS A 205 -4.66 -2.89 21.77
CA CYS A 205 -3.93 -1.93 22.63
C CYS A 205 -4.13 -0.45 22.22
N GLY A 206 -4.85 -0.18 21.14
CA GLY A 206 -5.11 1.16 20.61
C GLY A 206 -3.85 1.87 20.08
N ILE A 207 -4.03 3.08 19.55
CA ILE A 207 -2.95 3.92 19.01
C ILE A 207 -2.83 5.18 19.88
N PRO A 208 -1.62 5.55 20.34
CA PRO A 208 -1.43 6.80 21.10
C PRO A 208 -1.83 8.02 20.28
N ALA A 209 -2.43 9.01 20.91
CA ALA A 209 -2.89 10.22 20.25
C ALA A 209 -1.78 10.93 19.44
N LYS A 210 -0.54 10.92 19.93
CA LYS A 210 0.63 11.50 19.26
C LYS A 210 0.97 10.81 17.94
N ASP A 211 0.64 9.53 17.79
CA ASP A 211 0.98 8.71 16.62
C ASP A 211 -0.16 8.72 15.58
N LEU A 212 -1.40 9.07 15.96
CA LEU A 212 -2.58 9.09 15.08
C LEU A 212 -2.39 9.90 13.78
N PRO A 213 -1.75 11.08 13.77
CA PRO A 213 -1.55 11.83 12.53
C PRO A 213 -0.67 11.11 11.50
N PHE A 214 0.17 10.18 11.96
CA PHE A 214 1.19 9.50 11.15
C PHE A 214 0.84 8.07 10.77
N VAL A 215 -0.26 7.48 11.30
CA VAL A 215 -0.59 6.06 11.07
C VAL A 215 -0.89 5.73 9.61
N PHE A 216 -1.17 6.73 8.79
CA PHE A 216 -1.35 6.59 7.35
C PHE A 216 -0.11 6.95 6.54
N ASP A 217 0.98 7.33 7.20
CA ASP A 217 2.25 7.56 6.53
C ASP A 217 2.94 6.23 6.24
N LYS A 218 3.55 6.15 5.05
CA LYS A 218 4.23 4.93 4.60
C LYS A 218 5.40 4.62 5.51
N PHE A 219 5.54 3.35 5.86
CA PHE A 219 6.61 2.84 6.72
C PHE A 219 6.57 3.36 8.17
N TYR A 220 5.55 4.16 8.52
CA TYR A 220 5.39 4.60 9.90
C TYR A 220 4.97 3.43 10.79
N ARG A 221 5.60 3.32 11.94
CA ARG A 221 5.28 2.32 12.98
C ARG A 221 5.30 2.98 14.35
N VAL A 222 4.29 2.68 15.14
CA VAL A 222 4.25 3.11 16.53
C VAL A 222 5.36 2.41 17.31
N SER A 223 6.31 3.18 17.86
CA SER A 223 7.41 2.64 18.68
C SER A 223 6.91 2.42 20.11
N ARG A 224 6.61 1.17 20.45
CA ARG A 224 6.31 0.74 21.82
C ARG A 224 7.20 -0.45 22.20
N LYS A 225 7.73 -0.46 23.42
CA LYS A 225 8.54 -1.58 23.92
C LYS A 225 7.76 -2.90 23.98
N ASP A 226 6.46 -2.81 24.26
CA ASP A 226 5.58 -3.97 24.43
C ASP A 226 5.14 -4.59 23.07
N ILE A 227 5.34 -3.88 21.97
CA ILE A 227 4.90 -4.30 20.62
C ILE A 227 6.10 -4.56 19.69
N SER A 228 7.33 -4.50 20.20
CA SER A 228 8.55 -4.69 19.38
C SER A 228 8.61 -6.06 18.69
N ASN A 229 7.92 -7.06 19.23
CA ASN A 229 7.85 -8.42 18.68
C ASN A 229 6.72 -8.61 17.64
N ILE A 230 5.84 -7.62 17.43
CA ILE A 230 4.79 -7.72 16.42
C ILE A 230 5.37 -7.32 15.07
N GLU A 231 5.42 -8.26 14.17
CA GLU A 231 5.98 -8.06 12.83
C GLU A 231 5.01 -7.31 11.91
N GLY A 232 5.53 -6.28 11.24
CA GLY A 232 4.78 -5.48 10.27
C GLY A 232 5.66 -4.40 9.63
N PHE A 233 5.33 -3.97 8.40
CA PHE A 233 6.14 -3.00 7.64
C PHE A 233 5.65 -1.56 7.73
N GLY A 234 4.59 -1.27 8.48
CA GLY A 234 3.97 0.06 8.47
C GLY A 234 3.43 0.44 7.08
N ILE A 235 2.95 -0.54 6.34
CA ILE A 235 2.39 -0.31 5.01
C ILE A 235 0.90 -0.07 5.18
N VAL A 236 0.47 1.17 4.93
CA VAL A 236 -0.95 1.54 4.92
C VAL A 236 -1.35 1.84 3.48
N TYR A 237 -2.45 1.25 3.05
CA TYR A 237 -3.02 1.50 1.74
C TYR A 237 -3.78 2.84 1.79
N ARG A 238 -3.25 3.85 1.10
CA ARG A 238 -3.95 5.10 0.86
C ARG A 238 -4.47 5.07 -0.58
N MET A 239 -5.77 4.96 -0.76
CA MET A 239 -6.43 5.19 -2.03
C MET A 239 -6.77 6.66 -2.24
#